data_adb55025bbc3b025c6550a645b13a83b
#
_entry.id   adb55025bbc3b025c6550a645b13a83b
#
_cell.length_a   1.000
_cell.length_b   1.000
_cell.length_c   1.000
_cell.angle_alpha   90.00
_cell.angle_beta   90.00
_cell.angle_gamma   90.00
#
_symmetry.space_group_name_H-M   'P 1'
#
loop_
_entity.id
_entity.type
_entity.pdbx_description
1 polymer ?
#
loop_
_entity_poly.entity_id
_entity_poly.type
_entity_poly.pdbx_seq_one_letter_code
_entity_poly.pdbx_strand_id
1 'polypeptide(L)'
;MPLADYVDVPKKERKKYEHEIVNKRFDEKIAYFPDGYRKNSTDVVSPRALKHIQELEEIAKKGTVRAILCFVIQRNDVKHFQTSNVDLIYKKAVYDAHQNGVEIKTIQVEWTKDGRCHFVKNDLPIQL
;
A
#
# COMPACT_ATOMS: atom_id res chain seq x y z
N MET A 1 -0.52 2.83 7.74
CA MET A 1 -0.38 3.94 6.77
C MET A 1 0.68 3.55 5.74
N PRO A 2 0.43 3.82 4.46
CA PRO A 2 1.42 3.54 3.43
C PRO A 2 2.72 4.31 3.62
N LEU A 3 3.84 3.64 3.41
CA LEU A 3 5.17 4.21 3.36
C LEU A 3 5.62 4.36 1.92
N ALA A 4 6.76 4.98 1.69
CA ALA A 4 7.29 5.14 0.34
C ALA A 4 8.81 5.04 0.31
N ASP A 5 9.29 4.31 -0.68
CA ASP A 5 10.71 4.17 -0.98
C ASP A 5 10.90 3.86 -2.47
N TYR A 6 12.12 3.87 -2.93
CA TYR A 6 12.46 3.52 -4.32
C TYR A 6 12.33 2.02 -4.60
N VAL A 7 12.41 1.17 -3.56
CA VAL A 7 12.28 -0.28 -3.68
C VAL A 7 11.39 -0.81 -2.56
N ASP A 8 10.58 -1.80 -2.88
CA ASP A 8 9.70 -2.49 -1.93
C ASP A 8 10.33 -3.84 -1.59
N VAL A 9 11.31 -3.80 -0.70
CA VAL A 9 12.05 -4.96 -0.22
C VAL A 9 12.27 -4.86 1.29
N PRO A 10 12.50 -5.98 1.99
CA PRO A 10 12.86 -5.93 3.40
C PRO A 10 14.11 -5.06 3.62
N LYS A 11 14.13 -4.32 4.73
CA LYS A 11 15.24 -3.40 5.04
C LYS A 11 16.63 -4.05 4.96
N LYS A 12 16.74 -5.30 5.37
CA LYS A 12 17.99 -6.08 5.31
C LYS A 12 18.49 -6.33 3.88
N GLU A 13 17.63 -6.26 2.89
CA GLU A 13 17.96 -6.49 1.49
C GLU A 13 18.24 -5.22 0.70
N ARG A 14 17.94 -4.05 1.28
CA ARG A 14 18.03 -2.75 0.61
C ARG A 14 19.41 -2.49 0.00
N LYS A 15 20.50 -2.92 0.64
CA LYS A 15 21.85 -2.73 0.13
C LYS A 15 22.06 -3.31 -1.26
N LYS A 16 21.38 -4.39 -1.60
CA LYS A 16 21.47 -5.04 -2.92
C LYS A 16 20.98 -4.15 -4.06
N TYR A 17 20.21 -3.11 -3.74
CA TYR A 17 19.56 -2.21 -4.70
C TYR A 17 20.13 -0.79 -4.69
N GLU A 18 21.22 -0.53 -3.96
CA GLU A 18 21.78 0.83 -3.83
C GLU A 18 22.13 1.46 -5.19
N HIS A 19 22.68 0.70 -6.12
CA HIS A 19 23.05 1.19 -7.46
C HIS A 19 21.79 1.54 -8.32
N GLU A 20 20.68 0.86 -8.11
CA GLU A 20 19.41 1.19 -8.77
C GLU A 20 18.81 2.48 -8.19
N ILE A 21 18.91 2.65 -6.87
CA ILE A 21 18.36 3.79 -6.14
C ILE A 21 19.06 5.09 -6.55
N VAL A 22 20.38 5.07 -6.70
CA VAL A 22 21.21 6.25 -7.03
C VAL A 22 20.80 6.91 -8.35
N ASN A 23 20.32 6.12 -9.31
CA ASN A 23 19.94 6.61 -10.64
C ASN A 23 18.48 7.04 -10.75
N LYS A 24 17.69 6.94 -9.69
CA LYS A 24 16.27 7.27 -9.71
C LYS A 24 16.03 8.74 -9.32
N ARG A 25 15.02 9.33 -9.95
CA ARG A 25 14.55 10.68 -9.60
C ARG A 25 13.81 10.65 -8.27
N PHE A 26 13.75 11.79 -7.58
CA PHE A 26 13.07 11.86 -6.28
C PHE A 26 11.56 11.50 -6.34
N ASP A 27 10.92 11.70 -7.50
CA ASP A 27 9.50 11.43 -7.72
C ASP A 27 9.20 10.02 -8.24
N GLU A 28 10.19 9.13 -8.27
CA GLU A 28 10.05 7.74 -8.70
C GLU A 28 9.86 6.75 -7.54
N LYS A 29 9.55 7.24 -6.35
CA LYS A 29 9.26 6.37 -5.21
C LYS A 29 7.96 5.59 -5.41
N ILE A 30 7.89 4.46 -4.75
CA ILE A 30 6.71 3.59 -4.70
C ILE A 30 6.08 3.74 -3.33
N ALA A 31 4.78 4.03 -3.28
CA ALA A 31 4.03 3.93 -2.04
C ALA A 31 3.62 2.46 -1.83
N TYR A 32 3.79 1.92 -0.63
CA TYR A 32 3.45 0.53 -0.34
C TYR A 32 2.91 0.35 1.07
N PHE A 33 2.15 -0.71 1.26
CA PHE A 33 1.60 -1.13 2.54
C PHE A 33 1.39 -2.66 2.53
N PRO A 34 1.63 -3.38 3.64
CA PRO A 34 2.21 -2.90 4.90
C PRO A 34 3.74 -2.83 4.86
N ASP A 35 4.32 -2.15 5.83
CA ASP A 35 5.75 -2.20 6.10
C ASP A 35 5.98 -2.61 7.54
N GLY A 36 7.05 -3.34 7.81
CA GLY A 36 7.41 -3.77 9.15
C GLY A 36 8.01 -5.17 9.20
N TYR A 37 8.03 -5.69 10.42
CA TYR A 37 8.62 -6.99 10.73
C TYR A 37 7.54 -8.08 10.83
N ARG A 38 7.86 -9.26 10.36
CA ARG A 38 7.11 -10.48 10.63
C ARG A 38 8.07 -11.58 11.06
N LYS A 39 7.62 -12.42 12.01
CA LYS A 39 8.47 -13.48 12.61
C LYS A 39 8.90 -14.52 11.58
N ASN A 40 8.00 -14.91 10.69
CA ASN A 40 8.26 -15.92 9.66
C ASN A 40 7.38 -15.67 8.43
N SER A 41 7.56 -16.48 7.39
CA SER A 41 6.83 -16.34 6.12
C SER A 41 5.33 -16.64 6.21
N THR A 42 4.87 -17.25 7.31
CA THR A 42 3.45 -17.56 7.52
C THR A 42 2.72 -16.47 8.32
N ASP A 43 3.45 -15.49 8.86
CA ASP A 43 2.87 -14.37 9.57
C ASP A 43 2.62 -13.19 8.64
N VAL A 44 1.69 -12.32 9.02
CA VAL A 44 1.46 -11.03 8.37
C VAL A 44 2.08 -9.91 9.20
N VAL A 45 2.41 -8.80 8.54
CA VAL A 45 2.94 -7.61 9.23
C VAL A 45 1.86 -7.00 10.12
N SER A 46 0.61 -6.93 9.63
CA SER A 46 -0.51 -6.35 10.38
C SER A 46 -1.72 -7.28 10.38
N PRO A 47 -1.91 -8.06 11.46
CA PRO A 47 -3.12 -8.90 11.60
C PRO A 47 -4.41 -8.10 11.55
N ARG A 48 -4.41 -6.87 12.06
CA ARG A 48 -5.57 -5.97 11.98
C ARG A 48 -5.92 -5.61 10.54
N ALA A 49 -4.92 -5.25 9.73
CA ALA A 49 -5.14 -4.91 8.33
C ALA A 49 -5.67 -6.10 7.54
N LEU A 50 -5.13 -7.30 7.79
CA LEU A 50 -5.61 -8.54 7.18
C LEU A 50 -7.08 -8.80 7.55
N LYS A 51 -7.41 -8.68 8.82
CA LYS A 51 -8.79 -8.85 9.28
C LYS A 51 -9.75 -7.89 8.59
N HIS A 52 -9.37 -6.62 8.49
CA HIS A 52 -10.21 -5.60 7.84
C HIS A 52 -10.48 -5.92 6.37
N ILE A 53 -9.47 -6.33 5.60
CA ILE A 53 -9.69 -6.65 4.18
C ILE A 53 -10.55 -7.90 4.02
N GLN A 54 -10.40 -8.89 4.91
CA GLN A 54 -11.24 -10.09 4.92
C GLN A 54 -12.70 -9.76 5.25
N GLU A 55 -12.95 -8.88 6.22
CA GLU A 55 -14.29 -8.41 6.54
C GLU A 55 -14.93 -7.63 5.38
N LEU A 56 -14.17 -6.76 4.71
CA LEU A 56 -14.65 -6.05 3.52
C LEU A 56 -15.00 -7.03 2.40
N GLU A 57 -14.20 -8.06 2.19
CA GLU A 57 -14.48 -9.10 1.19
C GLU A 57 -15.81 -9.81 1.47
N GLU A 58 -16.06 -10.19 2.73
CA GLU A 58 -17.33 -10.81 3.12
C GLU A 58 -18.53 -9.89 2.86
N ILE A 59 -18.38 -8.60 3.14
CA ILE A 59 -19.42 -7.60 2.86
C ILE A 59 -19.65 -7.47 1.35
N ALA A 60 -18.58 -7.40 0.57
CA ALA A 60 -18.67 -7.28 -0.89
C ALA A 60 -19.36 -8.50 -1.52
N LYS A 61 -19.07 -9.70 -1.03
CA LYS A 61 -19.69 -10.95 -1.51
C LYS A 61 -21.20 -10.97 -1.32
N LYS A 62 -21.71 -10.30 -0.30
CA LYS A 62 -23.16 -10.22 -0.05
C LYS A 62 -23.87 -9.35 -1.10
N GLY A 63 -23.18 -8.45 -1.76
CA GLY A 63 -23.69 -7.65 -2.87
C GLY A 63 -24.70 -6.57 -2.52
N THR A 64 -24.95 -6.30 -1.24
CA THR A 64 -25.99 -5.34 -0.80
C THR A 64 -25.43 -3.92 -0.58
N VAL A 65 -24.13 -3.79 -0.31
CA VAL A 65 -23.46 -2.51 -0.09
C VAL A 65 -22.08 -2.52 -0.76
N ARG A 66 -21.58 -1.34 -1.08
CA ARG A 66 -20.22 -1.18 -1.59
C ARG A 66 -19.23 -1.35 -0.44
N ALA A 67 -18.16 -2.08 -0.70
CA ALA A 67 -17.03 -2.22 0.23
C ALA A 67 -15.79 -1.57 -0.43
N ILE A 68 -15.19 -0.61 0.25
CA ILE A 68 -14.08 0.18 -0.28
C ILE A 68 -12.92 0.13 0.70
N LEU A 69 -11.74 -0.28 0.22
CA LEU A 69 -10.48 -0.10 0.93
C LEU A 69 -9.75 1.10 0.32
N CYS A 70 -9.56 2.15 1.10
CA CYS A 70 -8.89 3.36 0.64
C CYS A 70 -7.54 3.52 1.33
N PHE A 71 -6.47 3.61 0.54
CA PHE A 71 -5.12 3.91 1.03
C PHE A 71 -4.85 5.41 0.93
N VAL A 72 -4.60 6.04 2.07
CA VAL A 72 -4.24 7.46 2.13
C VAL A 72 -2.73 7.58 2.07
N ILE A 73 -2.22 8.10 0.97
CA ILE A 73 -0.79 8.29 0.74
C ILE A 73 -0.43 9.75 1.08
N GLN A 74 0.34 9.94 2.15
CA GLN A 74 0.68 11.26 2.68
C GLN A 74 1.98 11.81 2.09
N ARG A 75 2.21 11.57 0.80
CA ARG A 75 3.39 11.99 0.05
C ARG A 75 3.03 12.28 -1.39
N ASN A 76 3.73 13.25 -1.99
CA ASN A 76 3.55 13.63 -3.41
C ASN A 76 4.70 13.17 -4.32
N ASP A 77 5.71 12.47 -3.77
CA ASP A 77 6.91 12.03 -4.49
C ASP A 77 6.86 10.56 -4.94
N VAL A 78 5.66 10.03 -5.13
CA VAL A 78 5.44 8.63 -5.51
C VAL A 78 4.79 8.53 -6.89
N LYS A 79 5.15 7.50 -7.65
CA LYS A 79 4.63 7.25 -8.99
C LYS A 79 3.44 6.28 -9.03
N HIS A 80 3.36 5.37 -8.04
CA HIS A 80 2.23 4.47 -7.89
C HIS A 80 2.16 3.93 -6.46
N PHE A 81 1.05 3.27 -6.15
CA PHE A 81 0.86 2.50 -4.92
C PHE A 81 0.84 1.01 -5.24
N GLN A 82 1.37 0.20 -4.35
CA GLN A 82 1.25 -1.26 -4.41
C GLN A 82 1.08 -1.87 -3.03
N THR A 83 0.42 -3.04 -2.98
CA THR A 83 0.50 -3.90 -1.79
C THR A 83 1.92 -4.46 -1.71
N SER A 84 2.50 -4.40 -0.51
CA SER A 84 3.93 -4.66 -0.34
C SER A 84 4.33 -6.09 -0.67
N ASN A 85 5.44 -6.25 -1.37
CA ASN A 85 6.08 -7.55 -1.62
C ASN A 85 6.68 -8.17 -0.35
N VAL A 86 6.79 -7.40 0.72
CA VAL A 86 7.27 -7.89 2.03
C VAL A 86 6.25 -8.82 2.69
N ASP A 87 4.96 -8.59 2.45
CA ASP A 87 3.88 -9.39 3.03
C ASP A 87 3.00 -10.00 1.93
N LEU A 88 3.39 -11.15 1.44
CA LEU A 88 2.67 -11.84 0.36
C LEU A 88 1.30 -12.35 0.79
N ILE A 89 1.09 -12.60 2.08
CA ILE A 89 -0.21 -13.03 2.61
C ILE A 89 -1.22 -11.89 2.52
N TYR A 90 -0.83 -10.70 2.98
CA TYR A 90 -1.68 -9.52 2.86
C TYR A 90 -1.90 -9.13 1.39
N LYS A 91 -0.83 -9.16 0.58
CA LYS A 91 -0.90 -8.88 -0.85
C LYS A 91 -1.94 -9.77 -1.55
N LYS A 92 -1.88 -11.08 -1.27
CA LYS A 92 -2.86 -12.03 -1.83
C LYS A 92 -4.28 -11.74 -1.32
N ALA A 93 -4.43 -11.43 -0.04
CA ALA A 93 -5.75 -11.14 0.54
C ALA A 93 -6.40 -9.91 -0.12
N VAL A 94 -5.64 -8.86 -0.38
CA VAL A 94 -6.15 -7.67 -1.08
C VAL A 94 -6.50 -7.99 -2.53
N TYR A 95 -5.67 -8.76 -3.21
CA TYR A 95 -5.96 -9.19 -4.58
C TYR A 95 -7.26 -10.00 -4.64
N ASP A 96 -7.41 -11.00 -3.79
CA ASP A 96 -8.60 -11.87 -3.75
C ASP A 96 -9.85 -11.03 -3.42
N ALA A 97 -9.77 -10.13 -2.44
CA ALA A 97 -10.87 -9.25 -2.08
C ALA A 97 -11.29 -8.34 -3.25
N HIS A 98 -10.32 -7.82 -3.99
CA HIS A 98 -10.60 -7.02 -5.20
C HIS A 98 -11.33 -7.85 -6.25
N GLN A 99 -10.92 -9.09 -6.49
CA GLN A 99 -11.60 -10.01 -7.41
C GLN A 99 -13.02 -10.32 -6.95
N ASN A 100 -13.30 -10.27 -5.65
CA ASN A 100 -14.62 -10.53 -5.06
C ASN A 100 -15.45 -9.27 -4.82
N GLY A 101 -15.06 -8.13 -5.41
CA GLY A 101 -15.89 -6.94 -5.47
C GLY A 101 -15.51 -5.81 -4.51
N VAL A 102 -14.44 -5.95 -3.72
CA VAL A 102 -13.93 -4.82 -2.92
C VAL A 102 -13.26 -3.81 -3.85
N GLU A 103 -13.68 -2.56 -3.75
CA GLU A 103 -13.03 -1.48 -4.49
C GLU A 103 -11.77 -1.03 -3.77
N ILE A 104 -10.65 -0.99 -4.49
CA ILE A 104 -9.38 -0.49 -3.94
C ILE A 104 -9.14 0.91 -4.49
N LYS A 105 -8.98 1.87 -3.59
CA LYS A 105 -8.83 3.28 -3.95
C LYS A 105 -7.60 3.87 -3.29
N THR A 106 -7.07 4.94 -3.87
CA THR A 106 -6.02 5.76 -3.26
C THR A 106 -6.49 7.20 -3.16
N ILE A 107 -6.08 7.85 -2.08
CA ILE A 107 -6.15 9.31 -1.94
C ILE A 107 -4.75 9.79 -1.62
N GLN A 108 -4.24 10.71 -2.43
CA GLN A 108 -2.92 11.29 -2.21
C GLN A 108 -3.08 12.69 -1.63
N VAL A 109 -2.37 12.94 -0.54
CA VAL A 109 -2.35 14.22 0.16
C VAL A 109 -0.91 14.65 0.40
N GLU A 110 -0.71 15.94 0.63
CA GLU A 110 0.57 16.47 1.08
C GLU A 110 0.38 17.35 2.31
N TRP A 111 1.39 17.36 3.17
CA TRP A 111 1.42 18.17 4.36
C TRP A 111 2.38 19.33 4.16
N THR A 112 1.94 20.53 4.53
CA THR A 112 2.80 21.72 4.58
C THR A 112 3.53 21.81 5.91
N LYS A 113 4.58 22.62 5.97
CA LYS A 113 5.38 22.82 7.19
C LYS A 113 4.56 23.42 8.34
N ASP A 114 3.49 24.15 8.05
CA ASP A 114 2.58 24.75 9.03
C ASP A 114 1.46 23.80 9.46
N GLY A 115 1.51 22.53 9.08
CA GLY A 115 0.56 21.50 9.52
C GLY A 115 -0.73 21.43 8.75
N ARG A 116 -0.83 22.04 7.57
CA ARG A 116 -1.99 21.93 6.69
C ARG A 116 -1.88 20.72 5.78
N CYS A 117 -3.00 20.03 5.60
CA CYS A 117 -3.11 18.88 4.70
C CYS A 117 -3.87 19.31 3.44
N HIS A 118 -3.26 19.08 2.28
CA HIS A 118 -3.86 19.40 0.98
C HIS A 118 -4.10 18.13 0.16
N PHE A 119 -5.29 18.05 -0.43
CA PHE A 119 -5.60 17.00 -1.41
C PHE A 119 -4.74 17.21 -2.67
N VAL A 120 -4.13 16.13 -3.15
CA VAL A 120 -3.34 16.14 -4.40
C VAL A 120 -4.13 15.47 -5.52
N LYS A 121 -4.45 14.19 -5.37
CA LYS A 121 -5.23 13.43 -6.37
C LYS A 121 -5.79 12.13 -5.79
N ASN A 122 -6.72 11.52 -6.52
CA ASN A 122 -7.33 10.24 -6.17
C ASN A 122 -7.19 9.16 -7.26
N ASP A 123 -6.30 9.37 -8.22
CA ASP A 123 -6.09 8.49 -9.37
C ASP A 123 -4.66 7.94 -9.47
N LEU A 124 -3.93 7.92 -8.34
CA LEU A 124 -2.61 7.31 -8.31
C LEU A 124 -2.71 5.85 -8.74
N PRO A 125 -1.92 5.38 -9.73
CA PRO A 125 -1.97 3.99 -10.19
C PRO A 125 -1.75 3.00 -9.06
N ILE A 126 -2.50 1.89 -9.10
CA ILE A 126 -2.45 0.83 -8.09
C ILE A 126 -1.98 -0.46 -8.77
N GLN A 127 -0.97 -1.09 -8.18
CA GLN A 127 -0.50 -2.42 -8.56
C GLN A 127 -0.81 -3.41 -7.44
N LEU A 128 -1.57 -4.44 -7.76
CA LEU A 128 -1.93 -5.50 -6.82
C LEU A 128 -1.18 -6.80 -7.11
#